data_30848413a6ac24c1f95e8910fdb139a4
#
_entry.id   30848413a6ac24c1f95e8910fdb139a4
#
_cell.length_a   1.000
_cell.length_b   1.000
_cell.length_c   1.000
_cell.angle_alpha   90.00
_cell.angle_beta   90.00
_cell.angle_gamma   90.00
#
_symmetry.space_group_name_H-M   'P 1'
#
loop_
_entity.id
_entity.type
_entity.pdbx_description
1 polymer ?
#
loop_
_entity_poly.entity_id
_entity_poly.type
_entity_poly.pdbx_seq_one_letter_code
_entity_poly.pdbx_strand_id
1 'polypeptide(L)'
;MSKYKEYAEKPTEFLALTGYTRQEFEALLPHFSRGYYERMKKYRLDGKPRGNRSYSDYKNSPLPTIEDKLFFILNYLKTNNLQTVQGVLFGISQPKANVWIHCLHPVLNQALAELGELPVRHMEEMTFAQDQETIYFHDGTERPIPRPCNPEQQRLYYSGKKNDTDSKIMS
;
A
#
# COMPACT_ATOMS: atom_id res chain seq x y z
N MET A 1 -14.05 -17.71 7.88
CA MET A 1 -13.06 -18.61 7.24
C MET A 1 -11.86 -17.77 6.87
N SER A 2 -10.63 -18.21 7.19
CA SER A 2 -9.41 -17.45 6.91
C SER A 2 -9.11 -17.48 5.41
N LYS A 3 -9.05 -16.30 4.77
CA LYS A 3 -8.71 -16.18 3.35
C LYS A 3 -7.25 -16.54 3.09
N TYR A 4 -6.35 -16.19 4.00
CA TYR A 4 -4.96 -16.62 3.91
C TYR A 4 -4.86 -18.15 3.81
N LYS A 5 -5.54 -18.90 4.69
CA LYS A 5 -5.51 -20.39 4.66
C LYS A 5 -6.09 -20.96 3.37
N GLU A 6 -7.07 -20.31 2.76
CA GLU A 6 -7.68 -20.75 1.50
C GLU A 6 -6.68 -20.73 0.32
N TYR A 7 -5.75 -19.77 0.32
CA TYR A 7 -4.82 -19.53 -0.79
C TYR A 7 -3.36 -19.88 -0.48
N ALA A 8 -3.00 -20.08 0.79
CA ALA A 8 -1.60 -20.31 1.20
C ALA A 8 -0.94 -21.52 0.49
N GLU A 9 -1.72 -22.54 0.13
CA GLU A 9 -1.24 -23.74 -0.56
C GLU A 9 -1.39 -23.66 -2.09
N LYS A 10 -1.76 -22.49 -2.63
CA LYS A 10 -1.98 -22.25 -4.06
C LYS A 10 -1.06 -21.13 -4.55
N PRO A 11 0.21 -21.43 -4.89
CA PRO A 11 1.22 -20.41 -5.11
C PRO A 11 0.88 -19.44 -6.26
N THR A 12 0.28 -19.91 -7.34
CA THR A 12 -0.11 -19.08 -8.48
C THR A 12 -1.20 -18.08 -8.12
N GLU A 13 -2.26 -18.55 -7.45
CA GLU A 13 -3.37 -17.71 -7.01
C GLU A 13 -2.92 -16.76 -5.90
N PHE A 14 -2.06 -17.23 -4.98
CA PHE A 14 -1.51 -16.42 -3.91
C PHE A 14 -0.71 -15.23 -4.47
N LEU A 15 0.20 -15.50 -5.41
CA LEU A 15 0.97 -14.46 -6.10
C LEU A 15 0.08 -13.49 -6.88
N ALA A 16 -0.91 -13.99 -7.59
CA ALA A 16 -1.86 -13.17 -8.35
C ALA A 16 -2.67 -12.24 -7.44
N LEU A 17 -3.06 -12.72 -6.25
CA LEU A 17 -3.88 -11.97 -5.30
C LEU A 17 -3.10 -11.01 -4.42
N THR A 18 -1.82 -11.28 -4.13
CA THR A 18 -1.03 -10.49 -3.18
C THR A 18 0.12 -9.73 -3.84
N GLY A 19 0.61 -10.19 -4.99
CA GLY A 19 1.84 -9.70 -5.62
C GLY A 19 3.13 -10.22 -4.95
N TYR A 20 3.00 -11.12 -3.97
CA TYR A 20 4.10 -11.69 -3.20
C TYR A 20 4.11 -13.21 -3.33
N THR A 21 5.31 -13.79 -3.40
CA THR A 21 5.48 -15.22 -3.16
C THR A 21 5.23 -15.53 -1.68
N ARG A 22 5.01 -16.80 -1.37
CA ARG A 22 4.82 -17.20 0.03
C ARG A 22 6.03 -16.87 0.89
N GLN A 23 7.26 -17.05 0.37
CA GLN A 23 8.50 -16.76 1.08
C GLN A 23 8.64 -15.27 1.41
N GLU A 24 8.37 -14.40 0.45
CA GLU A 24 8.37 -12.93 0.66
C GLU A 24 7.29 -12.50 1.65
N PHE A 25 6.11 -13.10 1.58
CA PHE A 25 5.03 -12.85 2.54
C PHE A 25 5.43 -13.25 3.96
N GLU A 26 6.05 -14.43 4.14
CA GLU A 26 6.54 -14.92 5.42
C GLU A 26 7.69 -14.06 5.96
N ALA A 27 8.55 -13.51 5.10
CA ALA A 27 9.59 -12.56 5.48
C ALA A 27 9.02 -11.22 5.96
N LEU A 28 7.97 -10.73 5.32
CA LEU A 28 7.30 -9.47 5.69
C LEU A 28 6.47 -9.60 6.97
N LEU A 29 5.90 -10.77 7.23
CA LEU A 29 4.92 -11.02 8.29
C LEU A 29 5.40 -10.61 9.70
N PRO A 30 6.63 -10.89 10.16
CA PRO A 30 7.10 -10.49 11.50
C PRO A 30 7.13 -8.98 11.69
N HIS A 31 7.59 -8.23 10.68
CA HIS A 31 7.66 -6.76 10.70
C HIS A 31 6.26 -6.15 10.73
N PHE A 32 5.36 -6.66 9.88
CA PHE A 32 3.97 -6.25 9.86
C PHE A 32 3.26 -6.56 11.18
N SER A 33 3.48 -7.74 11.75
CA SER A 33 2.91 -8.16 13.04
C SER A 33 3.33 -7.20 14.16
N ARG A 34 4.62 -6.91 14.27
CA ARG A 34 5.15 -5.97 15.26
C ARG A 34 4.50 -4.59 15.11
N GLY A 35 4.53 -4.02 13.92
CA GLY A 35 3.94 -2.70 13.64
C GLY A 35 2.43 -2.67 13.94
N TYR A 36 1.70 -3.73 13.61
CA TYR A 36 0.28 -3.83 13.90
C TYR A 36 -0.01 -3.78 15.41
N TYR A 37 0.67 -4.61 16.20
CA TYR A 37 0.43 -4.64 17.65
C TYR A 37 0.90 -3.37 18.35
N GLU A 38 2.00 -2.76 17.92
CA GLU A 38 2.44 -1.45 18.41
C GLU A 38 1.41 -0.35 18.14
N ARG A 39 0.86 -0.32 16.91
CA ARG A 39 -0.22 0.60 16.57
C ARG A 39 -1.46 0.36 17.42
N MET A 40 -1.86 -0.90 17.61
CA MET A 40 -3.07 -1.26 18.36
C MET A 40 -2.93 -1.00 19.88
N LYS A 41 -1.72 -0.92 20.42
CA LYS A 41 -1.48 -0.43 21.80
C LYS A 41 -1.84 1.05 21.95
N LYS A 42 -1.59 1.87 20.93
CA LYS A 42 -1.75 3.33 20.96
C LYS A 42 -3.10 3.79 20.42
N TYR A 43 -3.60 3.13 19.39
CA TYR A 43 -4.78 3.55 18.64
C TYR A 43 -5.82 2.44 18.57
N ARG A 44 -7.07 2.84 18.35
CA ARG A 44 -8.16 1.96 17.97
C ARG A 44 -8.13 1.69 16.48
N LEU A 45 -8.94 0.74 16.00
CA LEU A 45 -9.05 0.42 14.58
C LEU A 45 -9.49 1.63 13.74
N ASP A 46 -10.34 2.50 14.29
CA ASP A 46 -10.82 3.75 13.67
C ASP A 46 -9.80 4.91 13.72
N GLY A 47 -8.57 4.66 14.19
CA GLY A 47 -7.49 5.64 14.27
C GLY A 47 -7.56 6.57 15.50
N LYS A 48 -8.60 6.50 16.32
CA LYS A 48 -8.70 7.30 17.55
C LYS A 48 -7.72 6.79 18.62
N PRO A 49 -7.19 7.66 19.47
CA PRO A 49 -6.34 7.23 20.57
C PRO A 49 -7.05 6.19 21.45
N ARG A 50 -6.31 5.18 21.87
CA ARG A 50 -6.80 4.19 22.82
C ARG A 50 -6.65 4.75 24.23
N GLY A 51 -7.74 4.73 24.98
CA GLY A 51 -7.68 5.04 26.43
C GLY A 51 -7.01 3.91 27.21
N ASN A 52 -7.32 3.79 28.49
CA ASN A 52 -6.68 2.87 29.44
C ASN A 52 -6.91 1.36 29.18
N ARG A 53 -7.66 0.99 28.14
CA ARG A 53 -7.93 -0.41 27.83
C ARG A 53 -6.83 -1.00 26.95
N SER A 54 -6.22 -2.09 27.38
CA SER A 54 -5.29 -2.86 26.54
C SER A 54 -5.99 -3.45 25.30
N TYR A 55 -5.24 -3.62 24.24
CA TYR A 55 -5.72 -4.31 23.05
C TYR A 55 -5.73 -5.82 23.28
N SER A 56 -6.77 -6.48 22.80
CA SER A 56 -6.83 -7.93 22.61
C SER A 56 -7.49 -8.24 21.28
N ASP A 57 -7.05 -9.31 20.63
CA ASP A 57 -7.67 -9.77 19.39
C ASP A 57 -9.10 -10.27 19.67
N TYR A 58 -10.05 -9.80 18.85
CA TYR A 58 -11.43 -10.22 18.99
C TYR A 58 -11.64 -11.56 18.28
N LYS A 59 -12.20 -12.54 18.98
CA LYS A 59 -12.53 -13.87 18.41
C LYS A 59 -13.43 -13.80 17.18
N ASN A 60 -14.30 -12.81 17.10
CA ASN A 60 -15.24 -12.58 16.01
C ASN A 60 -14.72 -11.55 14.99
N SER A 61 -13.42 -11.33 14.93
CA SER A 61 -12.84 -10.45 13.91
C SER A 61 -13.04 -11.06 12.51
N PRO A 62 -13.45 -10.27 11.52
CA PRO A 62 -13.52 -10.73 10.13
C PRO A 62 -12.13 -11.09 9.57
N LEU A 63 -11.07 -10.47 10.11
CA LEU A 63 -9.68 -10.78 9.84
C LEU A 63 -9.06 -11.35 11.12
N PRO A 64 -9.26 -12.65 11.42
CA PRO A 64 -8.96 -13.20 12.75
C PRO A 64 -7.46 -13.29 13.03
N THR A 65 -6.64 -13.56 12.02
CA THR A 65 -5.20 -13.75 12.19
C THR A 65 -4.41 -12.56 11.63
N ILE A 66 -3.13 -12.50 11.98
CA ILE A 66 -2.25 -11.44 11.45
C ILE A 66 -1.97 -11.66 9.95
N GLU A 67 -1.90 -12.93 9.54
CA GLU A 67 -1.76 -13.32 8.14
C GLU A 67 -2.98 -12.89 7.31
N ASP A 68 -4.21 -13.03 7.84
CA ASP A 68 -5.41 -12.53 7.17
C ASP A 68 -5.40 -11.01 7.02
N LYS A 69 -4.87 -10.29 8.00
CA LYS A 69 -4.74 -8.82 7.94
C LYS A 69 -3.71 -8.40 6.88
N LEU A 70 -2.56 -9.07 6.84
CA LEU A 70 -1.54 -8.82 5.82
C LEU A 70 -2.06 -9.19 4.43
N PHE A 71 -2.67 -10.36 4.28
CA PHE A 71 -3.28 -10.81 3.02
C PHE A 71 -4.35 -9.82 2.53
N PHE A 72 -5.19 -9.31 3.43
CA PHE A 72 -6.24 -8.33 3.10
C PHE A 72 -5.66 -7.06 2.49
N ILE A 73 -4.63 -6.47 3.11
CA ILE A 73 -4.07 -5.20 2.61
C ILE A 73 -3.25 -5.38 1.34
N LEU A 74 -2.49 -6.47 1.22
CA LEU A 74 -1.76 -6.79 0.00
C LEU A 74 -2.71 -7.06 -1.17
N ASN A 75 -3.78 -7.82 -0.95
CA ASN A 75 -4.81 -8.04 -1.95
C ASN A 75 -5.45 -6.73 -2.42
N TYR A 76 -5.81 -5.85 -1.50
CA TYR A 76 -6.39 -4.55 -1.84
C TYR A 76 -5.46 -3.72 -2.73
N LEU A 77 -4.18 -3.63 -2.38
CA LEU A 77 -3.19 -2.85 -3.13
C LEU A 77 -2.86 -3.49 -4.48
N LYS A 78 -2.71 -4.82 -4.54
CA LYS A 78 -2.40 -5.54 -5.77
C LYS A 78 -3.50 -5.46 -6.80
N THR A 79 -4.75 -5.65 -6.37
CA THR A 79 -5.90 -5.73 -7.27
C THR A 79 -6.56 -4.38 -7.53
N ASN A 80 -6.21 -3.35 -6.74
CA ASN A 80 -6.81 -2.01 -6.80
C ASN A 80 -8.34 -2.03 -6.81
N ASN A 81 -8.92 -2.92 -6.00
CA ASN A 81 -10.36 -3.12 -5.94
C ASN A 81 -11.09 -1.90 -5.36
N LEU A 82 -12.32 -1.67 -5.81
CA LEU A 82 -13.24 -0.83 -5.07
C LEU A 82 -13.44 -1.40 -3.66
N GLN A 83 -13.54 -0.53 -2.65
CA GLN A 83 -13.73 -0.96 -1.25
C GLN A 83 -14.97 -1.84 -1.05
N THR A 84 -16.01 -1.64 -1.86
CA THR A 84 -17.20 -2.49 -1.86
C THR A 84 -16.87 -3.91 -2.29
N VAL A 85 -16.09 -4.07 -3.37
CA VAL A 85 -15.64 -5.38 -3.86
C VAL A 85 -14.74 -6.06 -2.83
N GLN A 86 -13.79 -5.30 -2.26
CA GLN A 86 -12.93 -5.79 -1.18
C GLN A 86 -13.77 -6.26 0.03
N GLY A 87 -14.81 -5.51 0.37
CA GLY A 87 -15.74 -5.89 1.44
C GLY A 87 -16.43 -7.25 1.15
N VAL A 88 -16.95 -7.42 -0.06
CA VAL A 88 -17.60 -8.68 -0.49
C VAL A 88 -16.63 -9.86 -0.43
N LEU A 89 -15.40 -9.70 -0.93
CA LEU A 89 -14.38 -10.75 -0.92
C LEU A 89 -14.05 -11.27 0.49
N PHE A 90 -14.05 -10.37 1.47
CA PHE A 90 -13.71 -10.69 2.86
C PHE A 90 -14.92 -10.79 3.79
N GLY A 91 -16.13 -10.76 3.26
CA GLY A 91 -17.37 -10.91 4.03
C GLY A 91 -17.61 -9.78 5.03
N ILE A 92 -17.22 -8.55 4.68
CA ILE A 92 -17.39 -7.34 5.50
C ILE A 92 -18.09 -6.24 4.69
N SER A 93 -18.71 -5.31 5.41
CA SER A 93 -19.30 -4.13 4.77
C SER A 93 -18.23 -3.16 4.25
N GLN A 94 -18.56 -2.37 3.23
CA GLN A 94 -17.66 -1.35 2.68
C GLN A 94 -17.10 -0.38 3.75
N PRO A 95 -17.89 0.17 4.72
CA PRO A 95 -17.33 1.00 5.78
C PRO A 95 -16.30 0.27 6.65
N LYS A 96 -16.51 -1.03 6.92
CA LYS A 96 -15.52 -1.84 7.64
C LYS A 96 -14.27 -2.09 6.82
N ALA A 97 -14.39 -2.34 5.50
CA ALA A 97 -13.25 -2.46 4.60
C ALA A 97 -12.42 -1.17 4.60
N ASN A 98 -13.06 -0.01 4.50
CA ASN A 98 -12.40 1.29 4.58
C ASN A 98 -11.59 1.45 5.88
N VAL A 99 -12.20 1.16 7.04
CA VAL A 99 -11.51 1.26 8.34
C VAL A 99 -10.29 0.33 8.40
N TRP A 100 -10.41 -0.91 7.91
CA TRP A 100 -9.29 -1.84 7.88
C TRP A 100 -8.17 -1.38 6.93
N ILE A 101 -8.50 -0.87 5.75
CA ILE A 101 -7.51 -0.33 4.80
C ILE A 101 -6.72 0.81 5.44
N HIS A 102 -7.40 1.80 6.02
CA HIS A 102 -6.75 2.93 6.69
C HIS A 102 -5.95 2.53 7.94
N CYS A 103 -6.32 1.46 8.61
CA CYS A 103 -5.55 0.93 9.72
C CYS A 103 -4.29 0.20 9.25
N LEU A 104 -4.40 -0.68 8.25
CA LEU A 104 -3.33 -1.61 7.86
C LEU A 104 -2.31 -1.00 6.89
N HIS A 105 -2.70 -0.04 6.06
CA HIS A 105 -1.81 0.59 5.10
C HIS A 105 -0.59 1.27 5.76
N PRO A 106 -0.72 2.10 6.81
CA PRO A 106 0.44 2.66 7.50
C PRO A 106 1.32 1.61 8.17
N VAL A 107 0.73 0.52 8.66
CA VAL A 107 1.47 -0.61 9.25
C VAL A 107 2.31 -1.32 8.20
N LEU A 108 1.75 -1.54 7.02
CA LEU A 108 2.47 -2.12 5.89
C LEU A 108 3.64 -1.23 5.45
N ASN A 109 3.41 0.07 5.31
CA ASN A 109 4.47 1.01 4.95
C ASN A 109 5.61 1.01 5.97
N GLN A 110 5.29 0.96 7.26
CA GLN A 110 6.31 0.85 8.31
C GLN A 110 7.09 -0.46 8.19
N ALA A 111 6.42 -1.59 7.96
CA ALA A 111 7.07 -2.89 7.81
C ALA A 111 8.00 -2.92 6.58
N LEU A 112 7.58 -2.34 5.45
CA LEU A 112 8.41 -2.22 4.24
C LEU A 112 9.59 -1.27 4.45
N ALA A 113 9.41 -0.17 5.20
CA ALA A 113 10.51 0.73 5.54
C ALA A 113 11.58 0.02 6.38
N GLU A 114 11.19 -0.82 7.34
CA GLU A 114 12.12 -1.60 8.16
C GLU A 114 12.90 -2.64 7.35
N LEU A 115 12.35 -3.12 6.25
CA LEU A 115 13.01 -4.03 5.30
C LEU A 115 13.83 -3.30 4.23
N GLY A 116 13.75 -1.96 4.15
CA GLY A 116 14.40 -1.19 3.08
C GLY A 116 13.73 -1.31 1.71
N GLU A 117 12.49 -1.80 1.65
CA GLU A 117 11.74 -2.09 0.42
C GLU A 117 10.87 -0.90 -0.06
N LEU A 118 10.91 0.24 0.63
CA LEU A 118 10.20 1.42 0.15
C LEU A 118 10.95 2.07 -1.02
N PRO A 119 10.24 2.55 -2.04
CA PRO A 119 10.86 3.27 -3.13
C PRO A 119 11.50 4.56 -2.61
N VAL A 120 12.72 4.83 -3.06
CA VAL A 120 13.45 6.06 -2.78
C VAL A 120 12.68 7.24 -3.36
N ARG A 121 12.45 8.28 -2.57
CA ARG A 121 11.68 9.47 -2.98
C ARG A 121 12.56 10.63 -3.43
N HIS A 122 13.82 10.64 -3.03
CA HIS A 122 14.79 11.69 -3.34
C HIS A 122 16.04 11.07 -3.96
N MET A 123 16.56 11.69 -5.01
CA MET A 123 17.77 11.21 -5.70
C MET A 123 18.99 11.13 -4.77
N GLU A 124 19.04 11.97 -3.75
CA GLU A 124 20.10 11.98 -2.73
C GLU A 124 20.15 10.70 -1.87
N GLU A 125 19.02 9.99 -1.78
CA GLU A 125 18.89 8.72 -1.05
C GLU A 125 19.25 7.51 -1.91
N MET A 126 19.46 7.70 -3.23
CA MET A 126 19.85 6.64 -4.15
C MET A 126 21.34 6.33 -3.97
N THR A 127 21.65 5.22 -3.35
CA THR A 127 23.00 4.64 -3.40
C THR A 127 23.24 4.04 -4.78
N PHE A 128 23.89 4.80 -5.65
CA PHE A 128 24.39 4.26 -6.90
C PHE A 128 25.51 3.29 -6.57
N ALA A 129 25.34 2.00 -6.86
CA ALA A 129 26.44 1.04 -6.80
C ALA A 129 27.49 1.48 -7.83
N GLN A 130 28.67 1.90 -7.37
CA GLN A 130 29.71 2.51 -8.19
C GLN A 130 30.31 1.58 -9.26
N ASP A 131 30.00 0.27 -9.23
CA ASP A 131 30.68 -0.76 -10.03
C ASP A 131 29.78 -1.54 -11.00
N GLN A 132 28.52 -1.13 -11.20
CA GLN A 132 27.66 -1.79 -12.21
C GLN A 132 27.01 -0.75 -13.12
N GLU A 133 27.05 -1.00 -14.42
CA GLU A 133 26.25 -0.27 -15.40
C GLU A 133 24.76 -0.54 -15.13
N THR A 134 24.18 0.16 -14.17
CA THR A 134 22.76 0.05 -13.84
C THR A 134 21.97 0.95 -14.78
N ILE A 135 21.17 0.35 -15.65
CA ILE A 135 20.29 1.08 -16.56
C ILE A 135 19.01 1.40 -15.81
N TYR A 136 18.73 2.68 -15.67
CA TYR A 136 17.48 3.18 -15.11
C TYR A 136 16.50 3.53 -16.22
N PHE A 137 15.28 2.97 -16.15
CA PHE A 137 14.19 3.37 -17.03
C PHE A 137 13.36 4.43 -16.30
N HIS A 138 13.26 5.62 -16.89
CA HIS A 138 12.43 6.70 -16.39
C HIS A 138 11.22 6.88 -17.31
N ASP A 139 10.01 6.66 -16.76
CA ASP A 139 8.76 6.95 -17.46
C ASP A 139 8.07 8.15 -16.79
N GLY A 140 7.89 9.21 -17.57
CA GLY A 140 7.23 10.44 -17.14
C GLY A 140 5.74 10.42 -17.45
N THR A 141 4.89 10.51 -16.43
CA THR A 141 3.44 10.64 -16.60
C THR A 141 3.01 12.09 -16.52
N GLU A 142 2.41 12.59 -17.60
CA GLU A 142 1.80 13.92 -17.63
C GLU A 142 0.49 13.92 -16.85
N ARG A 143 0.33 14.87 -15.91
CA ARG A 143 -0.93 15.06 -15.18
C ARG A 143 -1.61 16.34 -15.63
N PRO A 144 -2.91 16.32 -15.99
CA PRO A 144 -3.64 17.53 -16.31
C PRO A 144 -3.68 18.46 -15.10
N ILE A 145 -3.41 19.74 -15.33
CA ILE A 145 -3.52 20.79 -14.33
C ILE A 145 -4.49 21.86 -14.83
N PRO A 146 -5.14 22.62 -13.93
CA PRO A 146 -5.93 23.78 -14.33
C PRO A 146 -5.07 24.74 -15.16
N ARG A 147 -5.59 25.17 -16.32
CA ARG A 147 -4.88 26.06 -17.23
C ARG A 147 -4.49 27.37 -16.52
N PRO A 148 -3.20 27.72 -16.39
CA PRO A 148 -2.80 28.96 -15.80
C PRO A 148 -3.32 30.18 -16.58
N CYS A 149 -3.68 31.26 -15.88
CA CYS A 149 -4.11 32.50 -16.54
C CYS A 149 -2.93 33.27 -17.18
N ASN A 150 -1.70 33.04 -16.69
CA ASN A 150 -0.51 33.70 -17.19
C ASN A 150 -0.01 33.01 -18.48
N PRO A 151 0.18 33.75 -19.62
CA PRO A 151 0.63 33.17 -20.88
C PRO A 151 2.03 32.52 -20.83
N GLU A 152 2.94 33.03 -20.00
CA GLU A 152 4.27 32.44 -19.86
C GLU A 152 4.22 31.11 -19.11
N GLN A 153 3.42 31.02 -18.05
CA GLN A 153 3.18 29.77 -17.35
C GLN A 153 2.43 28.76 -18.22
N GLN A 154 1.50 29.20 -19.07
CA GLN A 154 0.84 28.31 -20.02
C GLN A 154 1.84 27.65 -20.97
N ARG A 155 2.84 28.39 -21.47
CA ARG A 155 3.87 27.85 -22.35
C ARG A 155 4.78 26.81 -21.65
N LEU A 156 5.07 27.02 -20.36
CA LEU A 156 5.89 26.09 -19.57
C LEU A 156 5.20 24.74 -19.34
N TYR A 157 3.88 24.76 -19.15
CA TYR A 157 3.10 23.59 -18.84
C TYR A 157 2.37 22.99 -20.03
N TYR A 158 2.53 23.56 -21.23
CA TYR A 158 1.87 23.05 -22.43
C TYR A 158 2.50 21.76 -22.92
N SER A 159 1.68 20.71 -23.04
CA SER A 159 2.07 19.46 -23.66
C SER A 159 1.60 19.40 -25.12
N GLY A 160 2.56 19.44 -26.04
CA GLY A 160 2.28 19.31 -27.48
C GLY A 160 1.72 17.93 -27.87
N LYS A 161 1.86 16.90 -27.03
CA LYS A 161 1.37 15.54 -27.30
C LYS A 161 -0.16 15.42 -27.18
N LYS A 162 -0.76 16.15 -26.24
CA LYS A 162 -2.20 16.03 -25.94
C LYS A 162 -3.00 17.27 -26.31
N ASN A 163 -2.37 18.31 -26.84
CA ASN A 163 -3.00 19.63 -27.05
C ASN A 163 -3.67 20.20 -25.78
N ASP A 164 -3.14 19.85 -24.61
CA ASP A 164 -3.67 20.27 -23.31
C ASP A 164 -2.55 20.84 -22.42
N THR A 165 -2.97 21.47 -21.32
CA THR A 165 -2.03 22.07 -20.35
C THR A 165 -1.76 21.04 -19.26
N ASP A 166 -0.66 20.34 -19.38
CA ASP A 166 -0.22 19.33 -18.41
C ASP A 166 1.01 19.80 -17.63
N SER A 167 1.10 19.46 -16.36
CA SER A 167 2.34 19.63 -15.61
C SER A 167 3.35 18.58 -16.04
N LYS A 168 4.46 18.99 -16.63
CA LYS A 168 5.62 18.11 -16.74
C LYS A 168 6.21 17.98 -15.34
N ILE A 169 5.98 16.87 -14.69
CA ILE A 169 6.75 16.51 -13.50
C ILE A 169 8.07 15.93 -14.02
N MET A 170 9.08 16.78 -14.06
CA MET A 170 10.46 16.30 -14.06
C MET A 170 10.78 15.96 -12.61
N SER A 171 10.84 14.68 -12.31
CA SER A 171 11.45 14.18 -11.08
C SER A 171 12.93 14.05 -11.25
#